data_1c0e1f092cef3889c156f1fee3bea58b
#
_entry.id   1c0e1f092cef3889c156f1fee3bea58b
#
_cell.length_a   1.000
_cell.length_b   1.000
_cell.length_c   1.000
_cell.angle_alpha   90.00
_cell.angle_beta   90.00
_cell.angle_gamma   90.00
#
_symmetry.space_group_name_H-M   'P 1'
#
loop_
_entity.id
_entity.type
_entity.pdbx_description
1 polymer ?
#
loop_
_entity_poly.entity_id
_entity_poly.type
_entity_poly.pdbx_seq_one_letter_code
_entity_poly.pdbx_strand_id
1 'polypeptide(L)'
;MITLLLTSLQLRADANPELWPYVKERLFSDRPIAEAEFLTISGPKRASSGAQVPVTIKLDSPDDIEMKYVFLIIDANPTQHAATYKLTNLSQELELSTRIRMETDSFVRVVAEDTAGKLYMSAIPIRASGGCSGYMDVFDPELTANLGKILVKSKDKFLTTRIKHPNFTGLQKDLASGGYIPRWIVEEIIYVNNEEIVLVAQNKISMSQDPYLKFKVNSDIKGALNIMVETLKVKDSVKI
;
A
#
# COMPACT_ATOMS: atom_id res chain seq x y z
N MET A 1 32.89 46.57 -10.09
CA MET A 1 31.60 46.02 -9.69
C MET A 1 31.68 44.50 -9.89
N ILE A 2 31.81 43.76 -8.82
CA ILE A 2 31.86 42.28 -8.85
C ILE A 2 30.43 41.80 -8.50
N THR A 3 29.77 41.26 -9.52
CA THR A 3 28.44 40.67 -9.35
C THR A 3 28.58 39.28 -8.74
N LEU A 4 28.26 39.13 -7.47
CA LEU A 4 28.22 37.85 -6.76
C LEU A 4 26.98 37.08 -7.24
N LEU A 5 27.16 36.08 -8.08
CA LEU A 5 26.11 35.13 -8.43
C LEU A 5 25.91 34.20 -7.21
N LEU A 6 24.89 34.47 -6.41
CA LEU A 6 24.35 33.55 -5.41
C LEU A 6 23.63 32.42 -6.13
N THR A 7 24.31 31.32 -6.41
CA THR A 7 23.67 30.05 -6.76
C THR A 7 23.00 29.52 -5.52
N SER A 8 21.68 29.68 -5.43
CA SER A 8 20.88 28.99 -4.41
C SER A 8 20.99 27.48 -4.64
N LEU A 9 21.82 26.82 -3.83
CA LEU A 9 21.79 25.37 -3.70
C LEU A 9 20.44 25.02 -3.10
N GLN A 10 19.46 24.68 -3.93
CA GLN A 10 18.24 24.04 -3.45
C GLN A 10 18.65 22.66 -2.95
N LEU A 11 18.73 22.49 -1.61
CA LEU A 11 18.78 21.19 -0.99
C LEU A 11 17.50 20.46 -1.42
N ARG A 12 17.62 19.62 -2.44
CA ARG A 12 16.58 18.66 -2.79
C ARG A 12 16.67 17.56 -1.74
N ALA A 13 15.70 17.44 -0.88
CA ALA A 13 15.52 16.26 -0.07
C ALA A 13 15.18 15.11 -1.03
N ASP A 14 16.16 14.33 -1.43
CA ASP A 14 15.96 13.09 -2.17
C ASP A 14 15.69 11.96 -1.17
N ALA A 15 15.00 10.90 -1.62
CA ALA A 15 14.75 9.73 -0.79
C ALA A 15 16.06 9.22 -0.16
N ASN A 16 16.09 9.06 1.17
CA ASN A 16 17.31 8.71 1.89
C ASN A 16 17.55 7.19 1.89
N PRO A 17 18.57 6.68 1.21
CA PRO A 17 18.86 5.24 1.17
C PRO A 17 19.39 4.70 2.49
N GLU A 18 19.91 5.55 3.40
CA GLU A 18 20.48 5.14 4.69
C GLU A 18 19.42 4.67 5.68
N LEU A 19 18.13 4.91 5.41
CA LEU A 19 17.04 4.40 6.24
C LEU A 19 16.86 2.88 6.10
N TRP A 20 17.17 2.32 4.92
CA TRP A 20 16.87 0.92 4.64
C TRP A 20 17.52 -0.09 5.59
N PRO A 21 18.78 0.02 5.98
CA PRO A 21 19.39 -0.92 6.94
C PRO A 21 18.57 -1.04 8.24
N TYR A 22 18.07 0.08 8.78
CA TYR A 22 17.26 0.11 10.01
C TYR A 22 15.86 -0.49 9.78
N VAL A 23 15.24 -0.15 8.64
CA VAL A 23 13.93 -0.68 8.27
C VAL A 23 14.00 -2.18 8.03
N LYS A 24 15.03 -2.65 7.32
CA LYS A 24 15.30 -4.07 7.07
C LYS A 24 15.47 -4.83 8.37
N GLU A 25 16.36 -4.36 9.26
CA GLU A 25 16.61 -5.00 10.54
C GLU A 25 15.32 -5.16 11.36
N ARG A 26 14.50 -4.09 11.39
CA ARG A 26 13.24 -4.08 12.13
C ARG A 26 12.20 -5.05 11.58
N LEU A 27 12.10 -5.20 10.26
CA LEU A 27 11.04 -5.98 9.60
C LEU A 27 11.46 -7.41 9.27
N PHE A 28 12.74 -7.64 8.99
CA PHE A 28 13.27 -8.90 8.48
C PHE A 28 14.48 -9.41 9.24
N SER A 29 14.93 -8.68 10.26
CA SER A 29 16.18 -8.97 11.03
C SER A 29 17.39 -9.09 10.08
N ASP A 30 18.28 -10.01 10.33
CA ASP A 30 19.49 -10.26 9.55
C ASP A 30 19.25 -11.09 8.27
N ARG A 31 17.98 -11.45 7.97
CA ARG A 31 17.63 -12.26 6.79
C ARG A 31 18.19 -11.63 5.51
N PRO A 32 18.87 -12.42 4.64
CA PRO A 32 19.33 -11.92 3.36
C PRO A 32 18.14 -11.63 2.44
N ILE A 33 18.23 -10.52 1.71
CA ILE A 33 17.24 -10.11 0.70
C ILE A 33 17.98 -9.95 -0.62
N ALA A 34 17.57 -10.69 -1.64
CA ALA A 34 18.13 -10.61 -2.99
C ALA A 34 17.35 -9.61 -3.84
N GLU A 35 18.01 -8.94 -4.76
CA GLU A 35 17.34 -8.27 -5.87
C GLU A 35 16.86 -9.32 -6.88
N ALA A 36 15.67 -9.08 -7.48
CA ALA A 36 15.10 -10.02 -8.44
C ALA A 36 14.37 -9.28 -9.56
N GLU A 37 14.70 -9.59 -10.80
CA GLU A 37 14.10 -8.94 -11.97
C GLU A 37 12.62 -9.30 -12.16
N PHE A 38 12.20 -10.46 -11.65
CA PHE A 38 10.81 -10.91 -11.68
C PHE A 38 9.88 -10.17 -10.70
N LEU A 39 10.45 -9.34 -9.81
CA LEU A 39 9.70 -8.51 -8.87
C LEU A 39 9.95 -7.03 -9.16
N THR A 40 8.91 -6.29 -9.48
CA THR A 40 9.03 -4.86 -9.78
C THR A 40 7.98 -4.05 -9.04
N ILE A 41 8.32 -2.80 -8.73
CA ILE A 41 7.39 -1.79 -8.25
C ILE A 41 7.49 -0.57 -9.15
N SER A 42 6.36 0.06 -9.45
CA SER A 42 6.28 1.28 -10.22
C SER A 42 5.36 2.31 -9.57
N GLY A 43 5.63 3.58 -9.81
CA GLY A 43 4.89 4.71 -9.27
C GLY A 43 5.36 6.03 -9.89
N PRO A 44 4.78 7.18 -9.51
CA PRO A 44 5.19 8.48 -10.02
C PRO A 44 6.54 8.88 -9.44
N LYS A 45 7.39 9.55 -10.23
CA LYS A 45 8.63 10.18 -9.70
C LYS A 45 8.32 11.23 -8.63
N ARG A 46 7.20 11.95 -8.79
CA ARG A 46 6.66 12.93 -7.86
C ARG A 46 5.14 12.73 -7.77
N ALA A 47 4.65 12.53 -6.58
CA ALA A 47 3.21 12.45 -6.33
C ALA A 47 2.58 13.84 -6.33
N SER A 48 1.37 13.96 -6.86
CA SER A 48 0.56 15.19 -6.78
C SER A 48 0.05 15.44 -5.35
N SER A 49 -0.09 14.38 -4.56
CA SER A 49 -0.49 14.42 -3.16
C SER A 49 0.15 13.24 -2.43
N GLY A 50 0.75 13.50 -1.26
CA GLY A 50 1.24 12.43 -0.38
C GLY A 50 0.13 11.55 0.21
N ALA A 51 -1.11 12.03 0.22
CA ALA A 51 -2.24 11.28 0.76
C ALA A 51 -2.76 10.15 -0.15
N GLN A 52 -2.46 10.19 -1.46
CA GLN A 52 -2.95 9.21 -2.44
C GLN A 52 -1.92 8.92 -3.53
N VAL A 53 -0.81 8.29 -3.16
CA VAL A 53 0.27 7.94 -4.09
C VAL A 53 -0.02 6.58 -4.73
N PRO A 54 -0.25 6.52 -6.06
CA PRO A 54 -0.51 5.26 -6.73
C PRO A 54 0.80 4.47 -6.90
N VAL A 55 0.74 3.17 -6.62
CA VAL A 55 1.84 2.24 -6.87
C VAL A 55 1.30 0.96 -7.50
N THR A 56 2.11 0.33 -8.34
CA THR A 56 1.81 -0.97 -8.95
C THR A 56 2.96 -1.93 -8.71
N ILE A 57 2.65 -3.09 -8.20
CA ILE A 57 3.57 -4.21 -7.97
C ILE A 57 3.33 -5.23 -9.07
N LYS A 58 4.41 -5.72 -9.68
CA LYS A 58 4.36 -6.86 -10.59
C LYS A 58 5.33 -7.92 -10.10
N LEU A 59 4.83 -9.13 -10.04
CA LEU A 59 5.56 -10.32 -9.70
C LEU A 59 5.27 -11.34 -10.82
N ASP A 60 6.32 -11.91 -11.39
CA ASP A 60 6.26 -12.97 -12.39
C ASP A 60 7.40 -13.93 -12.06
N SER A 61 7.17 -14.73 -11.00
CA SER A 61 8.21 -15.61 -10.46
C SER A 61 8.44 -16.82 -11.37
N PRO A 62 9.70 -17.32 -11.44
CA PRO A 62 10.00 -18.58 -12.11
C PRO A 62 9.13 -19.74 -11.58
N ASP A 63 8.89 -20.74 -12.42
CA ASP A 63 7.99 -21.87 -12.13
C ASP A 63 8.40 -22.68 -10.89
N ASP A 64 9.67 -22.67 -10.54
CA ASP A 64 10.24 -23.34 -9.37
C ASP A 64 10.19 -22.52 -8.07
N ILE A 65 9.69 -21.28 -8.13
CA ILE A 65 9.62 -20.36 -6.98
C ILE A 65 8.16 -19.99 -6.70
N GLU A 66 7.60 -20.57 -5.64
CA GLU A 66 6.24 -20.25 -5.18
C GLU A 66 6.27 -19.14 -4.14
N MET A 67 5.64 -18.00 -4.44
CA MET A 67 5.56 -16.85 -3.55
C MET A 67 4.42 -16.99 -2.55
N LYS A 68 4.68 -16.60 -1.31
CA LYS A 68 3.73 -16.67 -0.19
C LYS A 68 3.24 -15.30 0.27
N TYR A 69 4.17 -14.36 0.41
CA TYR A 69 3.87 -13.00 0.88
C TYR A 69 4.51 -11.94 -0.01
N VAL A 70 3.84 -10.80 -0.08
CA VAL A 70 4.39 -9.56 -0.64
C VAL A 70 4.19 -8.45 0.37
N PHE A 71 5.29 -7.81 0.80
CA PHE A 71 5.31 -6.71 1.76
C PHE A 71 5.52 -5.40 1.03
N LEU A 72 4.69 -4.40 1.30
CA LEU A 72 4.84 -3.04 0.80
C LEU A 72 5.39 -2.15 1.91
N ILE A 73 6.49 -1.46 1.65
CA ILE A 73 7.29 -0.74 2.65
C ILE A 73 7.58 0.67 2.15
N ILE A 74 7.57 1.65 3.04
CA ILE A 74 7.88 3.05 2.77
C ILE A 74 8.90 3.49 3.82
N ASP A 75 10.17 3.62 3.43
CA ASP A 75 11.29 3.73 4.38
C ASP A 75 11.14 4.90 5.36
N ALA A 76 10.67 6.06 4.89
CA ALA A 76 10.60 7.29 5.69
C ALA A 76 9.24 7.55 6.34
N ASN A 77 8.27 6.64 6.21
CA ASN A 77 6.97 6.82 6.86
C ASN A 77 7.06 6.54 8.38
N PRO A 78 6.19 7.18 9.19
CA PRO A 78 6.08 6.88 10.63
C PRO A 78 5.84 5.40 10.92
N THR A 79 5.07 4.73 10.06
CA THR A 79 4.95 3.27 10.02
C THR A 79 5.45 2.81 8.65
N GLN A 80 6.64 2.20 8.63
CA GLN A 80 7.31 1.82 7.39
C GLN A 80 6.57 0.70 6.64
N HIS A 81 6.09 -0.30 7.37
CA HIS A 81 5.28 -1.37 6.80
C HIS A 81 3.89 -0.84 6.44
N ALA A 82 3.57 -0.80 5.15
CA ALA A 82 2.31 -0.26 4.64
C ALA A 82 1.23 -1.34 4.48
N ALA A 83 1.59 -2.49 3.92
CA ALA A 83 0.69 -3.63 3.74
C ALA A 83 1.43 -4.95 3.58
N THR A 84 0.74 -6.05 3.89
CA THR A 84 1.12 -7.42 3.50
C THR A 84 0.03 -8.00 2.62
N TYR A 85 0.44 -8.57 1.50
CA TYR A 85 -0.43 -9.35 0.62
C TYR A 85 -0.05 -10.82 0.76
N LYS A 86 -0.96 -11.65 1.32
CA LYS A 86 -0.79 -13.09 1.36
C LYS A 86 -1.36 -13.67 0.06
N LEU A 87 -0.51 -14.33 -0.70
CA LEU A 87 -0.86 -14.96 -1.96
C LEU A 87 -1.28 -16.41 -1.70
N THR A 88 -2.36 -16.84 -2.32
CA THR A 88 -2.81 -18.22 -2.21
C THR A 88 -2.84 -18.86 -3.61
N ASN A 89 -3.74 -18.36 -4.49
CA ASN A 89 -3.85 -18.87 -5.87
C ASN A 89 -3.21 -17.94 -6.90
N LEU A 90 -2.40 -16.97 -6.46
CA LEU A 90 -1.69 -15.99 -7.28
C LEU A 90 -0.18 -16.05 -7.03
N SER A 91 0.33 -17.18 -6.59
CA SER A 91 1.68 -17.32 -6.05
C SER A 91 2.82 -17.14 -7.06
N GLN A 92 2.55 -17.26 -8.35
CA GLN A 92 3.55 -17.09 -9.42
C GLN A 92 3.38 -15.79 -10.18
N GLU A 93 2.17 -15.33 -10.42
CA GLU A 93 1.88 -14.11 -11.16
C GLU A 93 0.99 -13.18 -10.34
N LEU A 94 1.48 -11.98 -10.08
CA LEU A 94 0.70 -10.91 -9.44
C LEU A 94 0.92 -9.60 -10.19
N GLU A 95 -0.17 -8.97 -10.62
CA GLU A 95 -0.17 -7.54 -10.94
C GLU A 95 -1.17 -6.85 -10.01
N LEU A 96 -0.66 -6.04 -9.09
CA LEU A 96 -1.43 -5.42 -8.03
C LEU A 96 -1.18 -3.92 -7.99
N SER A 97 -2.25 -3.12 -8.09
CA SER A 97 -2.20 -1.66 -7.95
C SER A 97 -2.95 -1.23 -6.70
N THR A 98 -2.35 -0.32 -5.95
CA THR A 98 -2.93 0.26 -4.74
C THR A 98 -2.57 1.73 -4.59
N ARG A 99 -3.02 2.37 -3.51
CA ARG A 99 -2.66 3.75 -3.15
C ARG A 99 -2.16 3.80 -1.72
N ILE A 100 -1.03 4.45 -1.54
CA ILE A 100 -0.37 4.62 -0.25
C ILE A 100 -0.36 6.08 0.18
N ARG A 101 -0.09 6.31 1.47
CA ARG A 101 0.25 7.62 2.03
C ARG A 101 1.76 7.71 2.19
N MET A 102 2.32 8.86 1.84
CA MET A 102 3.72 9.16 2.06
C MET A 102 3.85 10.48 2.80
N GLU A 103 4.54 10.47 3.93
CA GLU A 103 4.74 11.69 4.74
C GLU A 103 5.82 12.58 4.16
N THR A 104 6.84 12.00 3.57
CA THR A 104 7.97 12.71 2.95
C THR A 104 8.54 11.90 1.79
N ASP A 105 9.51 12.48 1.07
CA ASP A 105 10.28 11.80 0.06
C ASP A 105 10.86 10.51 0.62
N SER A 106 10.70 9.39 -0.09
CA SER A 106 11.06 8.07 0.42
C SER A 106 11.33 7.07 -0.70
N PHE A 107 12.14 6.05 -0.40
CA PHE A 107 12.05 4.81 -1.13
C PHE A 107 10.75 4.09 -0.77
N VAL A 108 10.07 3.61 -1.80
CA VAL A 108 8.97 2.66 -1.70
C VAL A 108 9.50 1.32 -2.18
N ARG A 109 9.40 0.31 -1.32
CA ARG A 109 9.94 -1.02 -1.56
C ARG A 109 8.85 -2.06 -1.58
N VAL A 110 9.07 -3.06 -2.40
CA VAL A 110 8.33 -4.31 -2.34
C VAL A 110 9.30 -5.43 -1.98
N VAL A 111 8.96 -6.22 -0.98
CA VAL A 111 9.70 -7.43 -0.61
C VAL A 111 8.76 -8.61 -0.77
N ALA A 112 9.15 -9.62 -1.55
CA ALA A 112 8.42 -10.87 -1.68
C ALA A 112 9.11 -11.98 -0.89
N GLU A 113 8.33 -12.85 -0.27
CA GLU A 113 8.80 -14.03 0.45
C GLU A 113 8.22 -15.27 -0.19
N ASP A 114 9.10 -16.22 -0.56
CA ASP A 114 8.68 -17.51 -1.10
C ASP A 114 8.28 -18.51 0.01
N THR A 115 7.80 -19.67 -0.38
CA THR A 115 7.41 -20.74 0.56
C THR A 115 8.60 -21.34 1.31
N ALA A 116 9.82 -21.21 0.80
CA ALA A 116 11.07 -21.60 1.47
C ALA A 116 11.60 -20.53 2.44
N GLY A 117 10.94 -19.34 2.50
CA GLY A 117 11.34 -18.23 3.35
C GLY A 117 12.46 -17.37 2.78
N LYS A 118 12.82 -17.47 1.50
CA LYS A 118 13.78 -16.59 0.86
C LYS A 118 13.11 -15.27 0.48
N LEU A 119 13.85 -14.16 0.61
CA LEU A 119 13.35 -12.82 0.38
C LEU A 119 13.95 -12.20 -0.89
N TYR A 120 13.09 -11.52 -1.64
CA TYR A 120 13.42 -10.81 -2.88
C TYR A 120 12.89 -9.38 -2.83
N MET A 121 13.59 -8.41 -3.39
CA MET A 121 13.22 -7.00 -3.28
C MET A 121 13.35 -6.25 -4.60
N SER A 122 12.45 -5.26 -4.76
CA SER A 122 12.58 -4.15 -5.71
C SER A 122 12.22 -2.83 -5.01
N ALA A 123 12.78 -1.71 -5.48
CA ALA A 123 12.59 -0.40 -4.86
C ALA A 123 12.58 0.74 -5.88
N ILE A 124 11.81 1.78 -5.60
CA ILE A 124 11.83 3.04 -6.37
C ILE A 124 11.81 4.25 -5.41
N PRO A 125 12.49 5.34 -5.73
CA PRO A 125 12.34 6.61 -5.02
C PRO A 125 11.09 7.34 -5.51
N ILE A 126 10.27 7.85 -4.57
CA ILE A 126 9.11 8.69 -4.86
C ILE A 126 9.21 9.97 -4.05
N ARG A 127 8.95 11.13 -4.68
CA ARG A 127 8.81 12.42 -4.00
C ARG A 127 7.36 12.65 -3.62
N ALA A 128 7.13 12.90 -2.34
CA ALA A 128 5.80 13.17 -1.80
C ALA A 128 5.92 13.93 -0.46
N SER A 129 4.81 14.47 0.03
CA SER A 129 4.78 15.13 1.34
C SER A 129 3.39 15.14 1.95
N GLY A 130 3.32 15.11 3.30
CA GLY A 130 2.14 15.41 4.10
C GLY A 130 0.98 14.42 3.96
N GLY A 131 1.27 13.13 3.73
CA GLY A 131 0.21 12.15 3.49
C GLY A 131 -0.36 11.46 4.73
N CYS A 132 0.40 11.37 5.81
CA CYS A 132 0.02 10.63 7.01
C CYS A 132 -0.48 11.51 8.14
N SER A 133 -0.06 12.78 8.18
CA SER A 133 -0.40 13.77 9.18
C SER A 133 -1.20 14.93 8.56
N GLY A 134 -1.46 15.96 9.34
CA GLY A 134 -2.20 17.16 8.89
C GLY A 134 -3.54 17.30 9.58
N TYR A 135 -4.28 18.35 9.19
CA TYR A 135 -5.61 18.64 9.74
C TYR A 135 -6.69 18.06 8.84
N MET A 136 -7.73 17.50 9.45
CA MET A 136 -8.91 16.98 8.77
C MET A 136 -10.17 17.45 9.49
N ASP A 137 -11.22 17.75 8.73
CA ASP A 137 -12.55 17.97 9.29
C ASP A 137 -13.25 16.62 9.47
N VAL A 138 -13.33 16.13 10.71
CA VAL A 138 -13.98 14.83 11.00
C VAL A 138 -15.50 14.87 10.80
N PHE A 139 -16.07 16.08 10.75
CA PHE A 139 -17.50 16.32 10.51
C PHE A 139 -17.83 16.53 9.03
N ASP A 140 -16.82 16.53 8.14
CA ASP A 140 -17.07 16.62 6.70
C ASP A 140 -18.02 15.49 6.26
N PRO A 141 -19.23 15.86 5.77
CA PRO A 141 -20.21 14.86 5.32
C PRO A 141 -19.67 13.93 4.23
N GLU A 142 -18.71 14.38 3.42
CA GLU A 142 -18.12 13.56 2.35
C GLU A 142 -17.24 12.42 2.91
N LEU A 143 -16.66 12.59 4.08
CA LEU A 143 -15.87 11.54 4.72
C LEU A 143 -16.74 10.37 5.19
N THR A 144 -17.96 10.67 5.66
CA THR A 144 -18.87 9.68 6.28
C THR A 144 -19.97 9.23 5.31
N ALA A 145 -20.22 9.99 4.23
CA ALA A 145 -21.19 9.61 3.22
C ALA A 145 -20.84 8.23 2.60
N ASN A 146 -21.78 7.32 2.64
CA ASN A 146 -21.63 5.94 2.14
C ASN A 146 -20.47 5.15 2.81
N LEU A 147 -20.17 5.46 4.07
CA LEU A 147 -19.15 4.74 4.84
C LEU A 147 -19.41 3.24 4.80
N GLY A 148 -18.34 2.45 4.60
CA GLY A 148 -18.42 0.99 4.46
C GLY A 148 -18.87 0.52 3.07
N LYS A 149 -19.35 1.39 2.16
CA LYS A 149 -19.73 0.96 0.82
C LYS A 149 -18.54 0.40 0.07
N ILE A 150 -18.69 -0.83 -0.41
CA ILE A 150 -17.70 -1.51 -1.23
C ILE A 150 -18.13 -1.38 -2.70
N LEU A 151 -17.28 -0.77 -3.51
CA LEU A 151 -17.44 -0.72 -4.96
C LEU A 151 -16.54 -1.77 -5.56
N VAL A 152 -17.13 -2.64 -6.38
CA VAL A 152 -16.41 -3.71 -7.07
C VAL A 152 -16.61 -3.55 -8.57
N LYS A 153 -15.54 -3.75 -9.33
CA LYS A 153 -15.57 -3.75 -10.80
C LYS A 153 -14.64 -4.82 -11.32
N SER A 154 -15.17 -5.68 -12.18
CA SER A 154 -14.37 -6.66 -12.92
C SER A 154 -14.29 -6.23 -14.39
N LYS A 155 -13.07 -6.14 -14.93
CA LYS A 155 -12.84 -5.83 -16.34
C LYS A 155 -11.47 -6.36 -16.77
N ASP A 156 -11.39 -7.00 -17.95
CA ASP A 156 -10.16 -7.43 -18.62
C ASP A 156 -9.24 -8.26 -17.69
N LYS A 157 -9.80 -9.24 -16.98
CA LYS A 157 -9.14 -10.08 -15.98
C LYS A 157 -8.63 -9.31 -14.73
N PHE A 158 -9.01 -8.06 -14.54
CA PHE A 158 -8.73 -7.33 -13.32
C PHE A 158 -9.97 -7.20 -12.45
N LEU A 159 -9.79 -7.48 -11.18
CA LEU A 159 -10.72 -7.12 -10.13
C LEU A 159 -10.27 -5.81 -9.51
N THR A 160 -11.19 -4.85 -9.43
CA THR A 160 -10.95 -3.58 -8.76
C THR A 160 -11.92 -3.42 -7.62
N THR A 161 -11.43 -3.12 -6.44
CA THR A 161 -12.23 -2.81 -5.26
C THR A 161 -11.88 -1.44 -4.72
N ARG A 162 -12.86 -0.73 -4.20
CA ARG A 162 -12.72 0.51 -3.45
C ARG A 162 -13.68 0.48 -2.28
N ILE A 163 -13.17 0.70 -1.09
CA ILE A 163 -13.96 0.73 0.13
C ILE A 163 -14.06 2.17 0.59
N LYS A 164 -15.28 2.69 0.75
CA LYS A 164 -15.48 4.05 1.27
C LYS A 164 -15.14 4.07 2.76
N HIS A 165 -13.98 4.63 3.09
CA HIS A 165 -13.47 4.68 4.46
C HIS A 165 -12.43 5.78 4.63
N PRO A 166 -12.46 6.60 5.68
CA PRO A 166 -11.51 7.70 5.87
C PRO A 166 -10.07 7.24 6.10
N ASN A 167 -9.86 6.03 6.61
CA ASN A 167 -8.54 5.48 6.94
C ASN A 167 -7.72 6.44 7.80
N PHE A 168 -8.27 6.87 8.93
CA PHE A 168 -7.58 7.74 9.86
C PHE A 168 -6.34 7.07 10.42
N THR A 169 -5.21 7.77 10.31
CA THR A 169 -3.90 7.22 10.66
C THR A 169 -3.60 7.22 12.16
N GLY A 170 -4.29 8.05 12.95
CA GLY A 170 -3.94 8.34 14.33
C GLY A 170 -2.92 9.49 14.48
N LEU A 171 -2.39 9.99 13.36
CA LEU A 171 -1.41 11.10 13.32
C LEU A 171 -2.04 12.42 12.84
N GLN A 172 -3.25 12.35 12.34
CA GLN A 172 -4.03 13.49 11.87
C GLN A 172 -4.69 14.21 13.05
N LYS A 173 -4.89 15.52 12.89
CA LYS A 173 -5.59 16.35 13.88
C LYS A 173 -6.94 16.78 13.35
N ASP A 174 -7.93 16.80 14.22
CA ASP A 174 -9.22 17.37 13.92
C ASP A 174 -9.12 18.90 13.78
N LEU A 175 -9.67 19.42 12.68
CA LEU A 175 -9.60 20.85 12.37
C LEU A 175 -10.33 21.72 13.42
N ALA A 176 -11.43 21.24 13.98
CA ALA A 176 -12.24 21.97 14.93
C ALA A 176 -11.64 21.97 16.34
N SER A 177 -11.18 20.83 16.83
CA SER A 177 -10.69 20.66 18.21
C SER A 177 -9.17 20.78 18.33
N GLY A 178 -8.41 20.59 17.23
CA GLY A 178 -6.96 20.47 17.24
C GLY A 178 -6.42 19.18 17.88
N GLY A 179 -7.31 18.31 18.38
CA GLY A 179 -6.95 17.03 18.98
C GLY A 179 -6.59 15.98 17.94
N TYR A 180 -5.82 14.96 18.37
CA TYR A 180 -5.53 13.84 17.47
C TYR A 180 -6.79 13.00 17.21
N ILE A 181 -7.00 12.66 15.93
CA ILE A 181 -8.07 11.78 15.50
C ILE A 181 -7.65 10.33 15.80
N PRO A 182 -8.47 9.55 16.53
CA PRO A 182 -8.15 8.14 16.78
C PRO A 182 -7.91 7.35 15.50
N ARG A 183 -6.95 6.43 15.53
CA ARG A 183 -6.69 5.52 14.40
C ARG A 183 -7.96 4.72 14.09
N TRP A 184 -8.33 4.75 12.82
CA TRP A 184 -9.44 3.95 12.30
C TRP A 184 -9.20 3.62 10.83
N ILE A 185 -8.81 2.37 10.54
CA ILE A 185 -8.40 1.91 9.22
C ILE A 185 -9.10 0.61 8.84
N VAL A 186 -9.17 0.33 7.55
CA VAL A 186 -9.50 -1.00 7.02
C VAL A 186 -8.26 -1.87 7.19
N GLU A 187 -8.24 -2.74 8.19
CA GLU A 187 -7.05 -3.53 8.55
C GLU A 187 -6.88 -4.75 7.66
N GLU A 188 -7.96 -5.42 7.27
CA GLU A 188 -7.88 -6.62 6.45
C GLU A 188 -8.98 -6.66 5.40
N ILE A 189 -8.61 -7.12 4.20
CA ILE A 189 -9.54 -7.39 3.09
C ILE A 189 -9.24 -8.80 2.61
N ILE A 190 -10.25 -9.68 2.67
CA ILE A 190 -10.12 -11.08 2.24
C ILE A 190 -10.95 -11.28 0.96
N TYR A 191 -10.30 -11.78 -0.07
CA TYR A 191 -10.93 -12.14 -1.34
C TYR A 191 -11.12 -13.65 -1.40
N VAL A 192 -12.36 -14.10 -1.50
CA VAL A 192 -12.72 -15.52 -1.49
C VAL A 192 -13.48 -15.86 -2.77
N ASN A 193 -13.05 -16.88 -3.49
CA ASN A 193 -13.72 -17.44 -4.65
C ASN A 193 -14.08 -18.91 -4.39
N ASN A 194 -15.37 -19.26 -4.45
CA ASN A 194 -15.86 -20.63 -4.22
C ASN A 194 -15.26 -21.28 -2.94
N GLU A 195 -15.31 -20.56 -1.82
CA GLU A 195 -14.77 -20.97 -0.50
C GLU A 195 -13.24 -20.99 -0.39
N GLU A 196 -12.50 -20.77 -1.48
CA GLU A 196 -11.05 -20.66 -1.46
C GLU A 196 -10.61 -19.20 -1.31
N ILE A 197 -9.65 -18.95 -0.43
CA ILE A 197 -9.02 -17.63 -0.28
C ILE A 197 -8.10 -17.43 -1.49
N VAL A 198 -8.32 -16.34 -2.23
CA VAL A 198 -7.50 -15.94 -3.38
C VAL A 198 -6.38 -15.00 -2.98
N LEU A 199 -6.72 -14.00 -2.17
CA LEU A 199 -5.81 -12.96 -1.71
C LEU A 199 -6.26 -12.43 -0.35
N VAL A 200 -5.32 -12.22 0.57
CA VAL A 200 -5.55 -11.47 1.80
C VAL A 200 -4.67 -10.23 1.79
N ALA A 201 -5.27 -9.05 1.90
CA ALA A 201 -4.57 -7.78 2.03
C ALA A 201 -4.67 -7.29 3.48
N GLN A 202 -3.55 -7.28 4.20
CA GLN A 202 -3.43 -6.75 5.56
C GLN A 202 -2.80 -5.36 5.50
N ASN A 203 -3.57 -4.35 5.88
CA ASN A 203 -3.22 -2.94 5.76
C ASN A 203 -2.71 -2.36 7.08
N LYS A 204 -1.86 -1.33 6.97
CA LYS A 204 -1.43 -0.46 8.07
C LYS A 204 -1.82 1.00 7.77
N ILE A 205 -1.47 1.92 8.65
CA ILE A 205 -1.85 3.33 8.55
C ILE A 205 -1.34 4.05 7.31
N SER A 206 -0.33 3.49 6.63
CA SER A 206 0.21 4.04 5.39
C SER A 206 -0.62 3.75 4.15
N MET A 207 -1.77 3.09 4.28
CA MET A 207 -2.73 2.95 3.18
C MET A 207 -3.62 4.19 3.08
N SER A 208 -3.97 4.58 1.84
CA SER A 208 -4.73 5.82 1.59
C SER A 208 -6.18 5.75 2.10
N GLN A 209 -6.80 6.93 2.18
CA GLN A 209 -8.26 7.03 2.29
C GLN A 209 -8.93 6.28 1.14
N ASP A 210 -10.14 5.76 1.37
CA ASP A 210 -10.89 4.94 0.43
C ASP A 210 -10.01 3.82 -0.14
N PRO A 211 -9.59 2.84 0.68
CA PRO A 211 -8.67 1.79 0.25
C PRO A 211 -9.03 1.22 -1.11
N TYR A 212 -8.06 1.29 -2.00
CA TYR A 212 -8.18 0.88 -3.39
C TYR A 212 -7.25 -0.30 -3.63
N LEU A 213 -7.78 -1.37 -4.21
CA LEU A 213 -6.99 -2.50 -4.66
C LEU A 213 -7.48 -2.93 -6.04
N LYS A 214 -6.56 -3.02 -6.99
CA LYS A 214 -6.78 -3.62 -8.31
C LYS A 214 -5.75 -4.71 -8.50
N PHE A 215 -6.17 -5.92 -8.78
CA PHE A 215 -5.25 -7.01 -9.06
C PHE A 215 -5.77 -7.90 -10.19
N LYS A 216 -4.81 -8.56 -10.86
CA LYS A 216 -5.11 -9.52 -11.92
C LYS A 216 -5.67 -10.79 -11.30
N VAL A 217 -6.73 -11.31 -11.86
CA VAL A 217 -7.33 -12.59 -11.48
C VAL A 217 -7.06 -13.60 -12.59
N ASN A 218 -6.78 -14.84 -12.22
CA ASN A 218 -6.64 -15.92 -13.19
C ASN A 218 -7.97 -16.16 -13.91
N SER A 219 -7.90 -16.58 -15.17
CA SER A 219 -9.08 -16.85 -16.01
C SER A 219 -9.98 -17.94 -15.45
N ASP A 220 -9.50 -18.73 -14.53
CA ASP A 220 -10.21 -19.85 -13.92
C ASP A 220 -11.04 -19.48 -12.68
N ILE A 221 -11.01 -18.23 -12.24
CA ILE A 221 -11.94 -17.74 -11.22
C ILE A 221 -13.34 -17.67 -11.82
N LYS A 222 -14.06 -18.79 -11.72
CA LYS A 222 -15.46 -18.93 -12.09
C LYS A 222 -16.30 -18.94 -10.82
N GLY A 223 -17.18 -17.97 -10.67
CA GLY A 223 -18.12 -17.92 -9.55
C GLY A 223 -18.16 -16.56 -8.84
N ALA A 224 -18.94 -16.47 -7.79
CA ALA A 224 -19.07 -15.25 -7.00
C ALA A 224 -17.79 -15.03 -6.16
N LEU A 225 -17.15 -13.89 -6.36
CA LEU A 225 -16.06 -13.45 -5.49
C LEU A 225 -16.68 -12.79 -4.25
N ASN A 226 -16.41 -13.35 -3.08
CA ASN A 226 -16.80 -12.74 -1.83
C ASN A 226 -15.65 -11.86 -1.31
N ILE A 227 -15.97 -10.62 -0.95
CA ILE A 227 -15.02 -9.71 -0.32
C ILE A 227 -15.46 -9.52 1.11
N MET A 228 -14.60 -9.91 2.04
CA MET A 228 -14.79 -9.64 3.46
C MET A 228 -13.86 -8.51 3.87
N VAL A 229 -14.39 -7.51 4.54
CA VAL A 229 -13.62 -6.38 5.08
C VAL A 229 -13.72 -6.45 6.60
N GLU A 230 -12.58 -6.63 7.25
CA GLU A 230 -12.50 -6.56 8.70
C GLU A 230 -11.97 -5.17 9.08
N THR A 231 -12.88 -4.35 9.60
CA THR A 231 -12.52 -3.12 10.31
C THR A 231 -12.81 -3.37 11.79
N LEU A 232 -12.28 -2.55 12.65
CA LEU A 232 -12.45 -2.69 14.10
C LEU A 232 -13.91 -2.86 14.58
N LYS A 233 -14.94 -2.72 13.73
CA LYS A 233 -16.36 -2.84 14.14
C LYS A 233 -17.34 -3.34 13.06
N VAL A 234 -16.92 -3.59 11.83
CA VAL A 234 -17.87 -3.92 10.74
C VAL A 234 -17.33 -5.09 9.93
N LYS A 235 -18.12 -6.18 9.87
CA LYS A 235 -17.91 -7.27 8.91
C LYS A 235 -18.96 -7.15 7.82
N ASP A 236 -18.56 -6.65 6.66
CA ASP A 236 -19.42 -6.59 5.49
C ASP A 236 -18.92 -7.58 4.43
N SER A 237 -19.86 -8.34 3.84
CA SER A 237 -19.59 -9.22 2.72
C SER A 237 -20.33 -8.73 1.49
N VAL A 238 -19.65 -8.61 0.37
CA VAL A 238 -20.24 -8.32 -0.93
C VAL A 238 -20.08 -9.52 -1.83
N LYS A 239 -21.20 -10.03 -2.37
CA LYS A 239 -21.20 -11.02 -3.45
C LYS A 239 -21.16 -10.29 -4.80
N ILE A 240 -20.28 -10.71 -5.68
CA ILE A 240 -20.14 -10.20 -7.05
C ILE A 240 -20.81 -11.18 -7.99
#